data_fa979d19f572c40f8d9dd1b2a2ee45e1
#
_entry.id   fa979d19f572c40f8d9dd1b2a2ee45e1
#
_cell.length_a   1.000
_cell.length_b   1.000
_cell.length_c   1.000
_cell.angle_alpha   90.00
_cell.angle_beta   90.00
_cell.angle_gamma   90.00
#
_symmetry.space_group_name_H-M   'P 1'
#
loop_
_entity.id
_entity.type
_entity.pdbx_description
1 polymer ?
#
loop_
_entity_poly.entity_id
_entity_poly.type
_entity_poly.pdbx_seq_one_letter_code
_entity_poly.pdbx_strand_id
1 'polypeptide(L)'
;MLVAALAAQAQDRTADPLGPLAQCINRSQFQFKTQDRLPASATKRIVKVKAEERRVSTADGYRLMLFRKSSLPFVNLTIERSADGRFAADRDTIVAQMQEMSAGGKPPHQVPLETDARDGVEVLGLNQASIAQAQGIISLYTLLHAASGTVATAYVLNQPADPRDFVTDAQYRTLRTQLIATLASCMADPAQ
;
A
#
# COMPACT_ATOMS: atom_id res chain seq x y z
N MET A 1 41.58 15.69 41.23
CA MET A 1 40.14 15.71 40.98
C MET A 1 39.92 15.79 39.45
N LEU A 2 39.70 14.63 38.82
CA LEU A 2 39.36 14.57 37.39
C LEU A 2 37.83 14.49 37.28
N VAL A 3 37.22 15.51 36.68
CA VAL A 3 35.81 15.50 36.35
C VAL A 3 35.69 14.89 34.94
N ALA A 4 35.20 13.63 34.90
CA ALA A 4 34.87 12.97 33.63
C ALA A 4 33.53 13.54 33.12
N ALA A 5 33.58 14.27 31.99
CA ALA A 5 32.41 14.71 31.26
C ALA A 5 31.82 13.51 30.51
N LEU A 6 30.69 13.00 30.99
CA LEU A 6 29.85 12.08 30.20
C LEU A 6 29.21 12.87 29.06
N ALA A 7 29.75 12.74 27.86
CA ALA A 7 29.06 13.16 26.66
C ALA A 7 27.88 12.20 26.42
N ALA A 8 26.67 12.63 26.75
CA ALA A 8 25.44 11.98 26.33
C ALA A 8 25.40 12.04 24.80
N GLN A 9 25.66 10.93 24.14
CA GLN A 9 25.36 10.76 22.72
C GLN A 9 23.82 10.79 22.59
N ALA A 10 23.29 11.95 22.22
CA ALA A 10 21.96 12.06 21.69
C ALA A 10 21.95 11.25 20.38
N GLN A 11 21.46 10.01 20.46
CA GLN A 11 21.08 9.28 19.25
C GLN A 11 20.01 10.11 18.55
N ASP A 12 20.43 10.76 17.48
CA ASP A 12 19.52 11.40 16.53
C ASP A 12 18.55 10.32 16.04
N ARG A 13 17.40 10.23 16.69
CA ARG A 13 16.29 9.42 16.23
C ARG A 13 15.81 10.11 14.96
N THR A 14 16.38 9.69 13.83
CA THR A 14 15.88 10.09 12.52
C THR A 14 14.37 9.95 12.56
N ALA A 15 13.68 11.10 12.44
CA ALA A 15 12.22 11.15 12.50
C ALA A 15 11.66 10.10 11.54
N ASP A 16 10.73 9.30 12.02
CA ASP A 16 10.03 8.32 11.22
C ASP A 16 8.89 9.01 10.47
N PRO A 17 9.08 9.40 9.20
CA PRO A 17 8.12 10.21 8.47
C PRO A 17 6.82 9.47 8.16
N LEU A 18 6.82 8.13 8.21
CA LEU A 18 5.65 7.30 7.97
C LEU A 18 4.99 6.79 9.26
N GLY A 19 5.61 6.99 10.40
CA GLY A 19 5.09 6.56 11.69
C GLY A 19 3.68 7.09 11.99
N PRO A 20 3.41 8.40 11.82
CA PRO A 20 2.07 8.96 12.00
C PRO A 20 1.03 8.32 11.07
N LEU A 21 1.37 8.11 9.79
CA LEU A 21 0.49 7.44 8.83
C LEU A 21 0.18 5.99 9.23
N ALA A 22 1.20 5.23 9.61
CA ALA A 22 1.01 3.86 10.10
C ALA A 22 0.15 3.81 11.36
N GLN A 23 0.29 4.79 12.27
CA GLN A 23 -0.55 4.91 13.47
C GLN A 23 -1.98 5.28 13.14
N CYS A 24 -2.23 6.23 12.20
CA CYS A 24 -3.57 6.56 11.74
C CYS A 24 -4.29 5.32 11.21
N ILE A 25 -3.65 4.58 10.32
CA ILE A 25 -4.20 3.35 9.75
C ILE A 25 -4.51 2.33 10.85
N ASN A 26 -3.65 2.19 11.83
CA ASN A 26 -3.82 1.23 12.91
C ASN A 26 -4.91 1.62 13.93
N ARG A 27 -5.18 2.91 14.10
CA ARG A 27 -6.29 3.42 14.93
C ARG A 27 -7.65 3.28 14.27
N SER A 28 -7.69 3.03 12.96
CA SER A 28 -8.93 2.85 12.22
C SER A 28 -9.63 1.53 12.60
N GLN A 29 -10.81 1.30 12.02
CA GLN A 29 -11.52 0.02 12.15
C GLN A 29 -10.72 -1.17 11.59
N PHE A 30 -9.68 -0.90 10.81
CA PHE A 30 -8.78 -1.90 10.23
C PHE A 30 -7.56 -2.07 11.13
N GLN A 31 -7.64 -2.98 12.11
CA GLN A 31 -6.55 -3.27 13.03
C GLN A 31 -5.52 -4.18 12.34
N PHE A 32 -4.44 -3.61 11.86
CA PHE A 32 -3.33 -4.38 11.29
C PHE A 32 -2.51 -5.05 12.41
N LYS A 33 -2.29 -6.36 12.30
CA LYS A 33 -1.60 -7.15 13.33
C LYS A 33 -0.08 -7.08 13.21
N THR A 34 0.43 -6.89 12.02
CA THR A 34 1.86 -6.87 11.75
C THR A 34 2.23 -5.52 11.18
N GLN A 35 3.29 -4.93 11.72
CA GLN A 35 3.85 -3.68 11.25
C GLN A 35 5.37 -3.81 11.22
N ASP A 36 5.88 -4.10 10.03
CA ASP A 36 7.32 -4.21 9.81
C ASP A 36 7.83 -2.97 9.10
N ARG A 37 8.82 -2.30 9.67
CA ARG A 37 9.54 -1.24 9.00
C ARG A 37 10.44 -1.83 7.92
N LEU A 38 10.35 -1.29 6.71
CA LEU A 38 11.15 -1.70 5.58
C LEU A 38 12.34 -0.74 5.44
N PRO A 39 13.59 -1.20 5.58
CA PRO A 39 14.74 -0.33 5.38
C PRO A 39 14.83 0.12 3.92
N ALA A 40 15.35 1.33 3.69
CA ALA A 40 15.52 1.91 2.35
C ALA A 40 16.24 1.00 1.35
N SER A 41 17.16 0.15 1.83
CA SER A 41 17.86 -0.83 1.01
C SER A 41 16.97 -1.98 0.51
N ALA A 42 15.89 -2.31 1.23
CA ALA A 42 14.98 -3.39 0.89
C ALA A 42 13.88 -2.95 -0.11
N THR A 43 13.78 -1.66 -0.38
CA THR A 43 12.66 -1.05 -1.09
C THR A 43 13.00 -0.62 -2.52
N LYS A 44 14.18 -0.99 -3.04
CA LYS A 44 14.49 -0.79 -4.46
C LYS A 44 13.68 -1.78 -5.29
N ARG A 45 12.56 -1.32 -5.81
CA ARG A 45 11.69 -2.13 -6.65
C ARG A 45 12.03 -1.90 -8.13
N ILE A 46 12.34 -3.00 -8.84
CA ILE A 46 12.45 -2.97 -10.30
C ILE A 46 11.06 -3.31 -10.85
N VAL A 47 10.56 -2.44 -11.68
CA VAL A 47 9.27 -2.56 -12.34
C VAL A 47 9.50 -2.72 -13.83
N LYS A 48 8.89 -3.73 -14.44
CA LYS A 48 8.91 -3.87 -15.92
C LYS A 48 7.71 -3.16 -16.50
N VAL A 49 7.97 -2.24 -17.42
CA VAL A 49 6.96 -1.52 -18.20
C VAL A 49 7.33 -1.66 -19.67
N LYS A 50 6.50 -2.32 -20.47
CA LYS A 50 6.74 -2.59 -21.89
C LYS A 50 8.14 -3.17 -22.18
N ALA A 51 8.55 -4.16 -21.39
CA ALA A 51 9.87 -4.79 -21.42
C ALA A 51 11.06 -3.92 -20.96
N GLU A 52 10.85 -2.66 -20.60
CA GLU A 52 11.86 -1.82 -19.97
C GLU A 52 11.87 -2.00 -18.45
N GLU A 53 13.06 -2.09 -17.89
CA GLU A 53 13.22 -2.10 -16.43
C GLU A 53 13.30 -0.66 -15.92
N ARG A 54 12.37 -0.30 -15.05
CA ARG A 54 12.34 1.00 -14.37
C ARG A 54 12.50 0.80 -12.87
N ARG A 55 13.14 1.76 -12.21
CA ARG A 55 13.38 1.69 -10.77
C ARG A 55 12.44 2.64 -10.05
N VAL A 56 11.73 2.11 -9.06
CA VAL A 56 11.06 2.88 -8.02
C VAL A 56 11.99 2.92 -6.82
N SER A 57 12.33 4.12 -6.34
CA SER A 57 13.28 4.32 -5.26
C SER A 57 12.56 4.83 -4.03
N THR A 58 12.47 4.01 -3.00
CA THR A 58 11.87 4.34 -1.72
C THR A 58 12.92 4.70 -0.68
N ALA A 59 12.67 5.75 0.09
CA ALA A 59 13.54 6.19 1.18
C ALA A 59 13.19 5.47 2.49
N ASP A 60 11.92 5.15 2.70
CA ASP A 60 11.40 4.51 3.91
C ASP A 60 10.10 3.76 3.59
N GLY A 61 9.71 2.78 4.40
CA GLY A 61 8.50 2.02 4.17
C GLY A 61 8.05 1.20 5.37
N TYR A 62 6.80 0.79 5.32
CA TYR A 62 6.17 -0.15 6.24
C TYR A 62 5.37 -1.20 5.48
N ARG A 63 5.36 -2.41 6.02
CA ARG A 63 4.43 -3.47 5.64
C ARG A 63 3.46 -3.73 6.77
N LEU A 64 2.18 -3.70 6.45
CA LEU A 64 1.10 -3.96 7.38
C LEU A 64 0.22 -5.09 6.83
N MET A 65 -0.17 -6.01 7.69
CA MET A 65 -1.04 -7.12 7.32
C MET A 65 -2.29 -7.14 8.21
N LEU A 66 -3.45 -7.15 7.58
CA LEU A 66 -4.73 -7.32 8.23
C LEU A 66 -5.15 -8.79 8.10
N PHE A 67 -5.32 -9.43 9.25
CA PHE A 67 -5.89 -10.76 9.33
C PHE A 67 -7.31 -10.67 9.88
N ARG A 68 -8.19 -11.52 9.42
CA ARG A 68 -9.52 -11.67 9.99
C ARG A 68 -9.53 -12.88 10.93
N LYS A 69 -10.13 -13.98 10.53
CA LYS A 69 -10.25 -15.20 11.34
C LYS A 69 -9.23 -16.28 10.94
N SER A 70 -8.69 -16.16 9.74
CA SER A 70 -7.71 -17.11 9.21
C SER A 70 -6.27 -16.69 9.48
N SER A 71 -5.32 -17.56 9.17
CA SER A 71 -3.89 -17.27 9.15
C SER A 71 -3.42 -16.54 7.89
N LEU A 72 -4.29 -16.46 6.85
CA LEU A 72 -3.96 -15.75 5.63
C LEU A 72 -4.35 -14.27 5.74
N PRO A 73 -3.53 -13.33 5.28
CA PRO A 73 -3.86 -11.93 5.33
C PRO A 73 -5.03 -11.60 4.39
N PHE A 74 -6.05 -10.90 4.93
CA PHE A 74 -7.12 -10.31 4.14
C PHE A 74 -6.66 -9.06 3.39
N VAL A 75 -5.77 -8.28 4.00
CA VAL A 75 -5.10 -7.15 3.35
C VAL A 75 -3.59 -7.27 3.57
N ASN A 76 -2.85 -7.12 2.49
CA ASN A 76 -1.41 -6.90 2.52
C ASN A 76 -1.15 -5.49 2.00
N LEU A 77 -0.74 -4.60 2.90
CA LEU A 77 -0.52 -3.19 2.64
C LEU A 77 0.97 -2.87 2.78
N THR A 78 1.51 -2.21 1.77
CA THR A 78 2.83 -1.58 1.84
C THR A 78 2.64 -0.07 1.72
N ILE A 79 3.18 0.70 2.64
CA ILE A 79 3.28 2.16 2.56
C ILE A 79 4.75 2.54 2.42
N GLU A 80 5.04 3.41 1.47
CA GLU A 80 6.40 3.77 1.11
C GLU A 80 6.48 5.29 0.86
N ARG A 81 7.61 5.90 1.18
CA ARG A 81 7.91 7.26 0.79
C ARG A 81 8.97 7.24 -0.30
N SER A 82 8.71 7.88 -1.41
CA SER A 82 9.70 8.05 -2.48
C SER A 82 10.93 8.79 -1.97
N ALA A 83 12.09 8.48 -2.53
CA ALA A 83 13.29 9.25 -2.26
C ALA A 83 13.11 10.70 -2.73
N ASP A 84 13.84 11.63 -2.11
CA ASP A 84 13.68 13.06 -2.36
C ASP A 84 13.80 13.40 -3.85
N GLY A 85 12.84 14.17 -4.34
CA GLY A 85 12.73 14.56 -5.75
C GLY A 85 12.33 13.45 -6.73
N ARG A 86 12.05 12.22 -6.25
CA ARG A 86 11.75 11.07 -7.11
C ARG A 86 10.27 10.77 -7.30
N PHE A 87 9.39 11.33 -6.47
CA PHE A 87 7.98 10.96 -6.46
C PHE A 87 7.30 11.03 -7.84
N ALA A 88 7.53 12.10 -8.62
CA ALA A 88 6.90 12.23 -9.93
C ALA A 88 7.31 11.09 -10.88
N ALA A 89 8.60 10.76 -10.95
CA ALA A 89 9.10 9.66 -11.79
C ALA A 89 8.64 8.29 -11.29
N ASP A 90 8.56 8.09 -9.98
CA ASP A 90 8.07 6.85 -9.37
C ASP A 90 6.56 6.69 -9.63
N ARG A 91 5.79 7.78 -9.50
CA ARG A 91 4.36 7.81 -9.85
C ARG A 91 4.13 7.41 -11.31
N ASP A 92 4.83 8.06 -12.24
CA ASP A 92 4.67 7.76 -13.68
C ASP A 92 5.02 6.32 -14.00
N THR A 93 6.02 5.77 -13.32
CA THR A 93 6.40 4.35 -13.45
C THR A 93 5.30 3.42 -12.93
N ILE A 94 4.71 3.74 -11.77
CA ILE A 94 3.64 2.95 -11.15
C ILE A 94 2.36 3.02 -11.99
N VAL A 95 1.99 4.22 -12.46
CA VAL A 95 0.81 4.40 -13.34
C VAL A 95 0.98 3.57 -14.61
N ALA A 96 2.14 3.64 -15.26
CA ALA A 96 2.41 2.86 -16.47
C ALA A 96 2.35 1.35 -16.21
N GLN A 97 2.86 0.88 -15.06
CA GLN A 97 2.74 -0.52 -14.65
C GLN A 97 1.29 -0.95 -14.47
N MET A 98 0.48 -0.15 -13.78
CA MET A 98 -0.93 -0.44 -13.55
C MET A 98 -1.72 -0.48 -14.88
N GLN A 99 -1.41 0.43 -15.81
CA GLN A 99 -1.98 0.43 -17.16
C GLN A 99 -1.60 -0.83 -17.94
N GLU A 100 -0.33 -1.25 -17.87
CA GLU A 100 0.11 -2.48 -18.52
C GLU A 100 -0.55 -3.72 -17.93
N MET A 101 -0.69 -3.79 -16.60
CA MET A 101 -1.41 -4.87 -15.93
C MET A 101 -2.87 -4.92 -16.37
N SER A 102 -3.53 -3.77 -16.51
CA SER A 102 -4.89 -3.65 -17.02
C SER A 102 -5.00 -4.16 -18.46
N ALA A 103 -4.05 -3.80 -19.32
CA ALA A 103 -4.05 -4.16 -20.75
C ALA A 103 -3.58 -5.61 -21.01
N GLY A 104 -2.83 -6.20 -20.08
CA GLY A 104 -2.17 -7.50 -20.28
C GLY A 104 -3.09 -8.72 -20.25
N GLY A 105 -4.31 -8.55 -19.76
CA GLY A 105 -5.33 -9.61 -19.78
C GLY A 105 -5.92 -9.79 -21.18
N LYS A 106 -6.15 -11.04 -21.59
CA LYS A 106 -6.97 -11.30 -22.80
C LYS A 106 -8.46 -11.30 -22.43
N PRO A 107 -9.36 -10.79 -23.30
CA PRO A 107 -10.80 -10.94 -23.08
C PRO A 107 -11.16 -12.42 -22.84
N PRO A 108 -12.04 -12.76 -21.90
CA PRO A 108 -12.83 -11.88 -21.02
C PRO A 108 -12.12 -11.48 -19.71
N HIS A 109 -10.81 -11.70 -19.56
CA HIS A 109 -10.06 -11.54 -18.31
C HIS A 109 -9.36 -10.19 -18.20
N GLN A 110 -9.69 -9.22 -19.05
CA GLN A 110 -9.19 -7.86 -18.89
C GLN A 110 -9.81 -7.21 -17.66
N VAL A 111 -8.96 -6.62 -16.83
CA VAL A 111 -9.38 -5.87 -15.64
C VAL A 111 -9.20 -4.38 -15.94
N PRO A 112 -10.28 -3.60 -16.05
CA PRO A 112 -10.15 -2.17 -16.31
C PRO A 112 -9.42 -1.47 -15.16
N LEU A 113 -8.53 -0.54 -15.50
CA LEU A 113 -7.93 0.35 -14.51
C LEU A 113 -8.96 1.41 -14.11
N GLU A 114 -9.36 1.37 -12.86
CA GLU A 114 -10.19 2.39 -12.24
C GLU A 114 -9.28 3.50 -11.69
N THR A 115 -9.68 4.75 -11.89
CA THR A 115 -8.97 5.92 -11.36
C THR A 115 -9.93 6.79 -10.59
N ASP A 116 -9.52 7.28 -9.42
CA ASP A 116 -10.28 8.16 -8.55
C ASP A 116 -9.32 9.15 -7.87
N ALA A 117 -9.85 10.20 -7.28
CA ALA A 117 -9.09 11.14 -6.47
C ALA A 117 -9.88 11.48 -5.20
N ARG A 118 -9.23 11.33 -4.03
CA ARG A 118 -9.85 11.60 -2.72
C ARG A 118 -8.88 12.38 -1.85
N ASP A 119 -9.29 13.50 -1.32
CA ASP A 119 -8.52 14.30 -0.37
C ASP A 119 -7.09 14.61 -0.85
N GLY A 120 -6.90 14.84 -2.16
CA GLY A 120 -5.59 15.07 -2.77
C GLY A 120 -4.75 13.80 -3.01
N VAL A 121 -5.32 12.62 -2.73
CA VAL A 121 -4.71 11.32 -2.99
C VAL A 121 -5.28 10.76 -4.29
N GLU A 122 -4.39 10.45 -5.25
CA GLU A 122 -4.75 9.74 -6.47
C GLU A 122 -4.90 8.25 -6.15
N VAL A 123 -5.98 7.63 -6.60
CA VAL A 123 -6.29 6.21 -6.35
C VAL A 123 -6.36 5.47 -7.67
N LEU A 124 -5.56 4.44 -7.80
CA LEU A 124 -5.55 3.53 -8.94
C LEU A 124 -6.02 2.15 -8.47
N GLY A 125 -6.97 1.54 -9.16
CA GLY A 125 -7.55 0.26 -8.76
C GLY A 125 -7.66 -0.74 -9.92
N LEU A 126 -7.25 -1.99 -9.66
CA LEU A 126 -7.52 -3.14 -10.49
C LEU A 126 -8.40 -4.11 -9.70
N ASN A 127 -9.66 -4.17 -10.06
CA ASN A 127 -10.64 -5.00 -9.38
C ASN A 127 -10.94 -6.23 -10.21
N GLN A 128 -10.28 -7.34 -9.91
CA GLN A 128 -10.56 -8.59 -10.56
C GLN A 128 -11.93 -9.10 -10.09
N ALA A 129 -12.88 -9.17 -11.00
CA ALA A 129 -14.15 -9.84 -10.75
C ALA A 129 -13.88 -11.33 -10.48
N SER A 130 -14.73 -11.95 -9.63
CA SER A 130 -14.65 -13.38 -9.36
C SER A 130 -14.59 -14.16 -10.67
N ILE A 131 -13.47 -14.80 -10.94
CA ILE A 131 -13.37 -15.78 -12.01
C ILE A 131 -14.07 -17.02 -11.45
N ALA A 132 -15.12 -17.49 -12.11
CA ALA A 132 -15.95 -18.61 -11.65
C ALA A 132 -15.16 -19.90 -11.34
N GLN A 133 -13.95 -20.02 -11.81
CA GLN A 133 -13.03 -21.14 -11.57
C GLN A 133 -11.84 -20.75 -10.66
N ALA A 134 -11.53 -19.48 -10.50
CA ALA A 134 -10.52 -19.03 -9.56
C ALA A 134 -11.19 -18.76 -8.22
N GLN A 135 -10.81 -19.54 -7.26
CA GLN A 135 -11.41 -19.56 -5.93
C GLN A 135 -11.03 -18.33 -5.08
N GLY A 136 -11.02 -17.15 -5.66
CA GLY A 136 -10.75 -15.93 -4.91
C GLY A 136 -10.91 -14.66 -5.72
N ILE A 137 -11.20 -13.56 -5.02
CA ILE A 137 -11.22 -12.20 -5.57
C ILE A 137 -9.99 -11.49 -5.06
N ILE A 138 -9.22 -10.89 -5.97
CA ILE A 138 -8.06 -10.08 -5.64
C ILE A 138 -8.31 -8.68 -6.19
N SER A 139 -8.15 -7.67 -5.35
CA SER A 139 -8.09 -6.28 -5.79
C SER A 139 -6.72 -5.71 -5.45
N LEU A 140 -6.14 -4.99 -6.38
CA LEU A 140 -4.91 -4.25 -6.19
C LEU A 140 -5.23 -2.77 -6.26
N TYR A 141 -4.84 -2.04 -5.23
CA TYR A 141 -4.93 -0.59 -5.19
C TYR A 141 -3.55 0.03 -4.99
N THR A 142 -3.32 1.13 -5.68
CA THR A 142 -2.19 2.01 -5.41
C THR A 142 -2.71 3.42 -5.18
N LEU A 143 -2.36 3.99 -4.02
CA LEU A 143 -2.70 5.33 -3.62
C LEU A 143 -1.42 6.17 -3.67
N LEU A 144 -1.51 7.36 -4.25
CA LEU A 144 -0.38 8.24 -4.52
C LEU A 144 -0.67 9.63 -3.96
N HIS A 145 0.13 10.09 -3.00
CA HIS A 145 -0.03 11.40 -2.38
C HIS A 145 1.21 12.27 -2.63
N ALA A 146 1.06 13.24 -3.54
CA ALA A 146 2.18 14.05 -4.00
C ALA A 146 2.76 14.95 -2.91
N ALA A 147 1.91 15.51 -2.04
CA ALA A 147 2.36 16.45 -1.00
C ALA A 147 3.33 15.80 0.01
N SER A 148 3.14 14.52 0.35
CA SER A 148 4.04 13.79 1.26
C SER A 148 5.05 12.89 0.53
N GLY A 149 4.94 12.75 -0.80
CA GLY A 149 5.73 11.81 -1.57
C GLY A 149 5.44 10.34 -1.22
N THR A 150 4.24 10.04 -0.72
CA THR A 150 3.88 8.71 -0.20
C THR A 150 3.14 7.88 -1.24
N VAL A 151 3.46 6.60 -1.29
CA VAL A 151 2.80 5.57 -2.09
C VAL A 151 2.29 4.48 -1.15
N ALA A 152 1.01 4.13 -1.25
CA ALA A 152 0.45 2.98 -0.57
C ALA A 152 -0.03 1.95 -1.59
N THR A 153 0.38 0.69 -1.43
CA THR A 153 -0.04 -0.41 -2.29
C THR A 153 -0.77 -1.45 -1.45
N ALA A 154 -2.03 -1.70 -1.75
CA ALA A 154 -2.89 -2.61 -1.01
C ALA A 154 -3.37 -3.77 -1.90
N TYR A 155 -3.06 -5.00 -1.50
CA TYR A 155 -3.70 -6.20 -2.01
C TYR A 155 -4.82 -6.58 -1.06
N VAL A 156 -6.05 -6.63 -1.56
CA VAL A 156 -7.23 -7.03 -0.80
C VAL A 156 -7.70 -8.38 -1.35
N LEU A 157 -7.74 -9.39 -0.47
CA LEU A 157 -7.93 -10.78 -0.83
C LEU A 157 -9.23 -11.31 -0.23
N ASN A 158 -10.08 -11.92 -1.04
CA ASN A 158 -11.23 -12.68 -0.59
C ASN A 158 -11.07 -14.12 -1.09
N GLN A 159 -10.54 -15.00 -0.24
CA GLN A 159 -10.14 -16.35 -0.63
C GLN A 159 -11.13 -17.39 -0.10
N PRO A 160 -11.87 -18.10 -0.95
CA PRO A 160 -12.79 -19.16 -0.52
C PRO A 160 -12.07 -20.38 0.06
N ALA A 161 -10.76 -20.51 -0.15
CA ALA A 161 -9.98 -21.57 0.48
C ALA A 161 -10.01 -21.53 2.02
N ASP A 162 -10.34 -20.35 2.60
CA ASP A 162 -10.63 -20.25 4.03
C ASP A 162 -12.06 -19.73 4.25
N PRO A 163 -13.05 -20.62 4.43
CA PRO A 163 -14.45 -20.25 4.59
C PRO A 163 -14.72 -19.36 5.82
N ARG A 164 -13.79 -19.30 6.79
CA ARG A 164 -13.91 -18.43 7.96
C ARG A 164 -13.74 -16.96 7.63
N ASP A 165 -12.99 -16.65 6.58
CA ASP A 165 -12.69 -15.27 6.16
C ASP A 165 -13.43 -14.88 4.88
N PHE A 166 -13.95 -15.86 4.15
CA PHE A 166 -14.72 -15.57 2.95
C PHE A 166 -15.96 -14.74 3.29
N VAL A 167 -16.17 -13.69 2.53
CA VAL A 167 -17.34 -12.82 2.64
C VAL A 167 -18.07 -12.76 1.31
N THR A 168 -19.34 -12.40 1.35
CA THR A 168 -20.11 -12.20 0.12
C THR A 168 -19.51 -11.08 -0.72
N ASP A 169 -19.77 -11.08 -2.00
CA ASP A 169 -19.27 -10.07 -2.94
C ASP A 169 -19.66 -8.63 -2.52
N ALA A 170 -20.89 -8.47 -2.01
CA ALA A 170 -21.35 -7.18 -1.48
C ALA A 170 -20.56 -6.74 -0.24
N GLN A 171 -20.32 -7.63 0.71
CA GLN A 171 -19.51 -7.35 1.90
C GLN A 171 -18.06 -7.05 1.52
N TYR A 172 -17.48 -7.80 0.58
CA TYR A 172 -16.13 -7.56 0.08
C TYR A 172 -16.00 -6.17 -0.52
N ARG A 173 -16.93 -5.78 -1.39
CA ARG A 173 -16.95 -4.43 -1.99
C ARG A 173 -17.03 -3.34 -0.94
N THR A 174 -17.91 -3.49 0.05
CA THR A 174 -18.05 -2.53 1.15
C THR A 174 -16.75 -2.38 1.94
N LEU A 175 -16.16 -3.49 2.37
CA LEU A 175 -14.89 -3.49 3.12
C LEU A 175 -13.76 -2.85 2.32
N ARG A 176 -13.65 -3.18 1.06
CA ARG A 176 -12.66 -2.62 0.14
C ARG A 176 -12.82 -1.10 0.00
N THR A 177 -14.04 -0.63 -0.25
CA THR A 177 -14.33 0.80 -0.37
C THR A 177 -13.99 1.57 0.92
N GLN A 178 -14.35 1.00 2.07
CA GLN A 178 -14.03 1.59 3.37
C GLN A 178 -12.52 1.62 3.63
N LEU A 179 -11.80 0.55 3.29
CA LEU A 179 -10.35 0.49 3.43
C LEU A 179 -9.67 1.59 2.60
N ILE A 180 -10.05 1.72 1.33
CA ILE A 180 -9.45 2.71 0.43
C ILE A 180 -9.74 4.14 0.90
N ALA A 181 -10.98 4.40 1.38
CA ALA A 181 -11.33 5.70 1.95
C ALA A 181 -10.49 6.00 3.20
N THR A 182 -10.32 5.03 4.11
CA THR A 182 -9.48 5.17 5.30
C THR A 182 -8.02 5.45 4.94
N LEU A 183 -7.46 4.71 3.99
CA LEU A 183 -6.09 4.91 3.54
C LEU A 183 -5.90 6.31 2.94
N ALA A 184 -6.81 6.75 2.07
CA ALA A 184 -6.75 8.09 1.47
C ALA A 184 -6.82 9.18 2.54
N SER A 185 -7.76 9.08 3.49
CA SER A 185 -7.90 10.03 4.60
C SER A 185 -6.64 10.10 5.45
N CYS A 186 -6.09 8.96 5.89
CA CYS A 186 -4.86 8.92 6.67
C CYS A 186 -3.64 9.44 5.89
N MET A 187 -3.57 9.25 4.57
CA MET A 187 -2.49 9.79 3.74
C MET A 187 -2.58 11.30 3.59
N ALA A 188 -3.80 11.84 3.50
CA ALA A 188 -4.04 13.28 3.42
C ALA A 188 -3.76 13.98 4.76
N ASP A 189 -4.20 13.39 5.87
CA ASP A 189 -4.00 13.92 7.23
C ASP A 189 -3.70 12.77 8.23
N PRO A 190 -2.42 12.46 8.46
CA PRO A 190 -2.02 11.42 9.41
C PRO A 190 -2.31 11.72 10.88
N ALA A 191 -2.71 12.97 11.20
CA ALA A 191 -2.96 13.40 12.59
C ALA A 191 -4.37 13.09 13.08
N GLN A 192 -5.29 12.67 12.19
CA GLN A 192 -6.67 12.29 12.51
C GLN A 192 -6.82 11.14 13.50
#